data_edda723415e7e5ec1a0d44bfb7ad32d6
#
_entry.id   edda723415e7e5ec1a0d44bfb7ad32d6
#
_cell.length_a   1.000
_cell.length_b   1.000
_cell.length_c   1.000
_cell.angle_alpha   90.00
_cell.angle_beta   90.00
_cell.angle_gamma   90.00
#
_symmetry.space_group_name_H-M   'P 1'
#
loop_
_entity.id
_entity.type
_entity.pdbx_description
1 polymer ?
#
loop_
_entity_poly.entity_id
_entity_poly.type
_entity_poly.pdbx_seq_one_letter_code
_entity_poly.pdbx_strand_id
1 'polypeptide(L)'
;MKELLAHDPVGEPVAGPWVVERWEKGAFVTHTPNKYYTFKGDTNTFYENGAFMIENKKTGVKWTTGDAKGAIKLQVVEGPYVDQLRFRILQNQNAAVLSLMKGEVDFVLNSLGLQRGFQEQLKKTPNITTIENSVNGFRYMGFNLARYPFGIKEFRQAVATLIDREYITQRVLQGVAFAQYSVVPPGNAYWFNSDVKMWGKGLNRSQRIVEAVKLLKSAGFSWEVEPQVDVEKDKVLKRGKGLIMPDGKKMPSFEFMVMTAGYDPLRYTFGLNIGTWMQEIGIPCEVVPTEFNVVLTRTDDRDYDAFLLGWSLSLYPDHMHWFFHSSQAPAGGFNATQYVNPEFDKLSESFLAEPDLVKAREKAFRMQEMLAEDLPYIVLFDTPLIEAYRSDRLEYPFTKVLSGIQYFGGMTSTVKLKN
;
A
#
# COMPACT_ATOMS: atom_id res chain seq x y z
N MET A 1 20.33 2.44 16.59
CA MET A 1 19.97 2.62 15.16
C MET A 1 21.05 3.34 14.34
N LYS A 2 21.60 4.51 14.75
CA LYS A 2 22.68 5.20 13.99
C LYS A 2 23.93 4.32 13.78
N GLU A 3 24.34 3.56 14.77
CA GLU A 3 25.48 2.62 14.67
C GLU A 3 25.20 1.47 13.70
N LEU A 4 23.98 0.91 13.73
CA LEU A 4 23.58 -0.16 12.82
C LEU A 4 23.56 0.34 11.35
N LEU A 5 23.11 1.57 11.09
CA LEU A 5 23.10 2.17 9.75
C LEU A 5 24.50 2.56 9.26
N ALA A 6 25.47 2.66 10.15
CA ALA A 6 26.88 2.94 9.79
C ALA A 6 27.72 1.67 9.66
N HIS A 7 27.21 0.51 10.07
CA HIS A 7 27.91 -0.77 10.02
C HIS A 7 28.18 -1.20 8.60
N ASP A 8 29.42 -1.65 8.32
CA ASP A 8 29.79 -2.21 7.01
C ASP A 8 29.39 -3.71 6.99
N PRO A 9 28.46 -4.11 6.11
CA PRO A 9 28.00 -5.49 6.04
C PRO A 9 28.95 -6.46 5.30
N VAL A 10 30.11 -5.98 4.81
CA VAL A 10 31.07 -6.83 4.10
C VAL A 10 31.65 -7.88 5.05
N GLY A 11 31.54 -9.16 4.68
CA GLY A 11 32.05 -10.29 5.46
C GLY A 11 31.07 -10.83 6.51
N GLU A 12 29.92 -10.20 6.71
CA GLU A 12 28.89 -10.71 7.62
C GLU A 12 28.27 -12.02 7.11
N PRO A 13 27.96 -12.96 8.02
CA PRO A 13 27.25 -14.18 7.65
C PRO A 13 25.80 -13.87 7.24
N VAL A 14 25.38 -14.45 6.14
CA VAL A 14 24.03 -14.23 5.59
C VAL A 14 23.33 -15.56 5.29
N ALA A 15 22.02 -15.61 5.57
CA ALA A 15 21.16 -16.75 5.23
C ALA A 15 20.58 -16.66 3.81
N GLY A 16 20.55 -15.46 3.21
CA GLY A 16 19.99 -15.19 1.89
C GLY A 16 20.87 -15.66 0.71
N PRO A 17 20.36 -15.50 -0.53
CA PRO A 17 21.06 -15.96 -1.74
C PRO A 17 22.31 -15.17 -2.08
N TRP A 18 22.53 -14.00 -1.46
CA TRP A 18 23.57 -13.07 -1.82
C TRP A 18 24.42 -12.68 -0.62
N VAL A 19 25.74 -12.54 -0.83
CA VAL A 19 26.72 -12.00 0.12
C VAL A 19 27.14 -10.63 -0.36
N VAL A 20 27.25 -9.65 0.54
CA VAL A 20 27.81 -8.33 0.22
C VAL A 20 29.31 -8.48 0.00
N GLU A 21 29.77 -8.20 -1.22
CA GLU A 21 31.19 -8.22 -1.61
C GLU A 21 31.84 -6.86 -1.38
N ARG A 22 31.13 -5.79 -1.76
CA ARG A 22 31.62 -4.43 -1.63
C ARG A 22 30.47 -3.44 -1.45
N TRP A 23 30.62 -2.55 -0.51
CA TRP A 23 29.70 -1.43 -0.28
C TRP A 23 30.44 -0.09 -0.41
N GLU A 24 29.96 0.76 -1.30
CA GLU A 24 30.41 2.15 -1.44
C GLU A 24 29.22 3.05 -1.06
N LYS A 25 29.30 3.63 0.13
CA LYS A 25 28.18 4.38 0.72
C LYS A 25 27.71 5.51 -0.20
N GLY A 26 26.41 5.51 -0.55
CA GLY A 26 25.81 6.51 -1.45
C GLY A 26 26.07 6.30 -2.94
N ALA A 27 26.83 5.28 -3.34
CA ALA A 27 27.17 5.01 -4.73
C ALA A 27 26.65 3.66 -5.23
N PHE A 28 27.09 2.55 -4.62
CA PHE A 28 26.66 1.21 -5.03
C PHE A 28 26.90 0.15 -3.95
N VAL A 29 26.23 -0.99 -4.13
CA VAL A 29 26.51 -2.24 -3.40
C VAL A 29 26.68 -3.35 -4.42
N THR A 30 27.73 -4.16 -4.28
CA THR A 30 27.99 -5.35 -5.09
C THR A 30 27.79 -6.61 -4.26
N HIS A 31 27.13 -7.60 -4.85
CA HIS A 31 26.86 -8.88 -4.21
C HIS A 31 27.35 -10.04 -5.09
N THR A 32 27.82 -11.10 -4.45
CA THR A 32 28.13 -12.39 -5.06
C THR A 32 27.22 -13.48 -4.53
N PRO A 33 27.00 -14.59 -5.27
CA PRO A 33 26.15 -15.68 -4.81
C PRO A 33 26.66 -16.30 -3.49
N ASN A 34 25.73 -16.49 -2.57
CA ASN A 34 26.02 -17.22 -1.34
C ASN A 34 26.14 -18.72 -1.64
N LYS A 35 27.35 -19.27 -1.56
CA LYS A 35 27.60 -20.71 -1.78
C LYS A 35 26.90 -21.63 -0.78
N TYR A 36 26.52 -21.09 0.36
CA TYR A 36 25.82 -21.82 1.43
C TYR A 36 24.30 -21.64 1.38
N TYR A 37 23.75 -20.92 0.39
CA TYR A 37 22.32 -20.73 0.28
C TYR A 37 21.59 -22.06 0.10
N THR A 38 20.83 -22.46 1.11
CA THR A 38 20.21 -23.79 1.21
C THR A 38 19.08 -24.01 0.23
N PHE A 39 18.37 -22.97 -0.18
CA PHE A 39 17.21 -23.04 -1.06
C PHE A 39 17.56 -22.99 -2.55
N LYS A 40 18.84 -22.86 -2.92
CA LYS A 40 19.25 -22.88 -4.34
C LYS A 40 18.86 -24.18 -5.03
N GLY A 41 18.00 -24.04 -6.05
CA GLY A 41 17.47 -25.15 -6.82
C GLY A 41 16.17 -25.74 -6.28
N ASP A 42 15.64 -25.21 -5.18
CA ASP A 42 14.31 -25.58 -4.69
C ASP A 42 13.24 -25.07 -5.65
N THR A 43 12.14 -25.82 -5.75
CA THR A 43 11.01 -25.44 -6.59
C THR A 43 9.88 -24.85 -5.74
N ASN A 44 9.53 -23.61 -6.03
CA ASN A 44 8.40 -22.91 -5.44
C ASN A 44 7.21 -22.98 -6.38
N THR A 45 6.08 -23.52 -5.90
CA THR A 45 4.85 -23.67 -6.67
C THR A 45 3.71 -22.93 -5.98
N PHE A 46 3.06 -22.02 -6.71
CA PHE A 46 1.89 -21.28 -6.30
C PHE A 46 0.67 -21.79 -7.05
N TYR A 47 -0.43 -22.05 -6.34
CA TYR A 47 -1.67 -22.60 -6.88
C TYR A 47 -2.76 -21.53 -6.95
N GLU A 48 -3.73 -21.71 -7.86
CA GLU A 48 -4.86 -20.78 -8.01
C GLU A 48 -5.78 -20.74 -6.77
N ASN A 49 -5.80 -21.81 -5.98
CA ASN A 49 -6.55 -21.88 -4.72
C ASN A 49 -5.84 -21.20 -3.53
N GLY A 50 -4.76 -20.45 -3.77
CA GLY A 50 -3.99 -19.76 -2.73
C GLY A 50 -2.98 -20.65 -1.99
N ALA A 51 -2.93 -21.94 -2.25
CA ALA A 51 -1.94 -22.83 -1.66
C ALA A 51 -0.53 -22.54 -2.24
N PHE A 52 0.47 -22.91 -1.46
CA PHE A 52 1.87 -22.73 -1.80
C PHE A 52 2.67 -23.97 -1.40
N MET A 53 3.61 -24.38 -2.23
CA MET A 53 4.49 -25.52 -1.97
C MET A 53 5.94 -25.18 -2.29
N ILE A 54 6.84 -25.55 -1.39
CA ILE A 54 8.29 -25.58 -1.63
C ILE A 54 8.71 -27.06 -1.70
N GLU A 55 9.42 -27.43 -2.75
CA GLU A 55 10.04 -28.74 -2.87
C GLU A 55 11.57 -28.58 -2.85
N ASN A 56 12.22 -29.18 -1.84
CA ASN A 56 13.66 -29.16 -1.74
C ASN A 56 14.30 -30.10 -2.77
N LYS A 57 15.14 -29.55 -3.64
CA LYS A 57 15.78 -30.28 -4.73
C LYS A 57 16.65 -31.46 -4.25
N LYS A 58 17.32 -31.33 -3.10
CA LYS A 58 18.29 -32.31 -2.62
C LYS A 58 17.64 -33.47 -1.89
N THR A 59 16.60 -33.20 -1.11
CA THR A 59 15.96 -34.17 -0.22
C THR A 59 14.60 -34.65 -0.73
N GLY A 60 13.97 -33.94 -1.68
CA GLY A 60 12.60 -34.18 -2.11
C GLY A 60 11.54 -33.84 -1.05
N VAL A 61 11.95 -33.30 0.10
CA VAL A 61 11.03 -32.87 1.15
C VAL A 61 10.17 -31.71 0.63
N LYS A 62 8.87 -31.81 0.89
CA LYS A 62 7.88 -30.79 0.51
C LYS A 62 7.29 -30.14 1.73
N TRP A 63 7.25 -28.80 1.72
CA TRP A 63 6.52 -27.99 2.67
C TRP A 63 5.35 -27.34 1.96
N THR A 64 4.17 -27.48 2.52
CA THR A 64 2.95 -26.93 1.91
C THR A 64 2.21 -26.04 2.91
N THR A 65 1.60 -24.97 2.36
CA THR A 65 0.60 -24.20 3.05
C THR A 65 -0.70 -24.33 2.27
N GLY A 66 -1.74 -24.83 2.91
CA GLY A 66 -3.01 -25.14 2.27
C GLY A 66 -3.00 -26.45 1.47
N ASP A 67 -4.06 -26.66 0.68
CA ASP A 67 -4.18 -27.83 -0.19
C ASP A 67 -3.43 -27.60 -1.52
N ALA A 68 -2.21 -28.11 -1.60
CA ALA A 68 -1.32 -27.98 -2.76
C ALA A 68 -1.77 -28.91 -3.91
N LYS A 69 -3.05 -28.80 -4.29
CA LYS A 69 -3.68 -29.51 -5.42
C LYS A 69 -4.39 -28.52 -6.33
N GLY A 70 -4.53 -28.87 -7.57
CA GLY A 70 -5.25 -28.08 -8.56
C GLY A 70 -4.35 -27.34 -9.55
N ALA A 71 -4.89 -26.28 -10.15
CA ALA A 71 -4.17 -25.54 -11.19
C ALA A 71 -2.99 -24.76 -10.62
N ILE A 72 -1.84 -24.89 -11.26
CA ILE A 72 -0.62 -24.14 -10.93
C ILE A 72 -0.72 -22.77 -11.55
N LYS A 73 -0.63 -21.74 -10.70
CA LYS A 73 -0.58 -20.32 -11.09
C LYS A 73 0.82 -19.92 -11.53
N LEU A 74 1.83 -20.35 -10.79
CA LEU A 74 3.23 -20.02 -11.03
C LEU A 74 4.12 -21.11 -10.44
N GLN A 75 5.17 -21.49 -11.17
CA GLN A 75 6.22 -22.36 -10.64
C GLN A 75 7.59 -21.78 -11.01
N VAL A 76 8.46 -21.66 -10.02
CA VAL A 76 9.81 -21.12 -10.20
C VAL A 76 10.84 -21.96 -9.45
N VAL A 77 12.04 -22.04 -10.03
CA VAL A 77 13.19 -22.68 -9.38
C VAL A 77 14.10 -21.58 -8.85
N GLU A 78 14.50 -21.72 -7.59
CA GLU A 78 15.36 -20.75 -6.92
C GLU A 78 16.78 -20.73 -7.46
N GLY A 79 17.29 -19.52 -7.70
CA GLY A 79 18.69 -19.25 -8.03
C GLY A 79 19.55 -19.03 -6.77
N PRO A 80 20.55 -18.15 -6.86
CA PRO A 80 20.88 -17.20 -7.94
C PRO A 80 21.49 -17.87 -9.18
N TYR A 81 21.24 -17.28 -10.36
CA TYR A 81 21.73 -17.76 -11.64
C TYR A 81 22.77 -16.84 -12.28
N VAL A 82 22.99 -15.65 -11.73
CA VAL A 82 24.00 -14.68 -12.19
C VAL A 82 25.17 -14.66 -11.21
N ASP A 83 26.38 -14.34 -11.70
CA ASP A 83 27.60 -14.39 -10.90
C ASP A 83 27.82 -13.15 -10.03
N GLN A 84 27.20 -12.04 -10.38
CA GLN A 84 27.29 -10.80 -9.63
C GLN A 84 25.99 -9.98 -9.78
N LEU A 85 25.60 -9.31 -8.71
CA LEU A 85 24.50 -8.38 -8.68
C LEU A 85 24.99 -7.05 -8.11
N ARG A 86 24.82 -5.95 -8.86
CA ARG A 86 25.28 -4.63 -8.44
C ARG A 86 24.11 -3.64 -8.42
N PHE A 87 23.80 -3.13 -7.25
CA PHE A 87 22.85 -2.03 -7.09
C PHE A 87 23.58 -0.69 -7.13
N ARG A 88 23.30 0.13 -8.13
CA ARG A 88 23.77 1.51 -8.22
C ARG A 88 22.72 2.46 -7.68
N ILE A 89 23.14 3.44 -6.87
CA ILE A 89 22.26 4.49 -6.38
C ILE A 89 22.26 5.62 -7.40
N LEU A 90 21.07 5.93 -7.94
CA LEU A 90 20.87 7.01 -8.89
C LEU A 90 19.97 8.08 -8.25
N GLN A 91 20.30 9.36 -8.46
CA GLN A 91 19.68 10.46 -7.73
C GLN A 91 18.18 10.65 -8.01
N ASN A 92 17.72 10.26 -9.20
CA ASN A 92 16.32 10.42 -9.62
C ASN A 92 15.96 9.46 -10.75
N GLN A 93 14.67 9.36 -11.05
CA GLN A 93 14.16 8.48 -12.12
C GLN A 93 14.68 8.83 -13.50
N ASN A 94 14.90 10.12 -13.84
CA ASN A 94 15.48 10.50 -15.13
C ASN A 94 16.85 9.88 -15.35
N ALA A 95 17.72 9.97 -14.34
CA ALA A 95 19.07 9.38 -14.41
C ALA A 95 18.98 7.84 -14.53
N ALA A 96 18.07 7.19 -13.82
CA ALA A 96 17.87 5.74 -13.88
C ALA A 96 17.39 5.28 -15.27
N VAL A 97 16.39 5.97 -15.81
CA VAL A 97 15.84 5.68 -17.15
C VAL A 97 16.90 5.89 -18.25
N LEU A 98 17.67 6.99 -18.19
CA LEU A 98 18.76 7.24 -19.15
C LEU A 98 19.87 6.18 -19.04
N SER A 99 20.25 5.75 -17.84
CA SER A 99 21.22 4.69 -17.63
C SER A 99 20.73 3.34 -18.18
N LEU A 100 19.43 3.02 -18.04
CA LEU A 100 18.82 1.84 -18.64
C LEU A 100 18.86 1.90 -20.17
N MET A 101 18.50 3.05 -20.76
CA MET A 101 18.52 3.25 -22.22
C MET A 101 19.92 3.13 -22.81
N LYS A 102 20.94 3.60 -22.08
CA LYS A 102 22.35 3.48 -22.49
C LYS A 102 22.95 2.09 -22.22
N GLY A 103 22.25 1.22 -21.49
CA GLY A 103 22.75 -0.09 -21.09
C GLY A 103 23.81 -0.05 -19.98
N GLU A 104 23.83 1.01 -19.19
CA GLU A 104 24.70 1.14 -18.01
C GLU A 104 24.13 0.41 -16.78
N VAL A 105 22.81 0.16 -16.80
CA VAL A 105 22.07 -0.70 -15.87
C VAL A 105 21.13 -1.60 -16.64
N ASP A 106 20.78 -2.75 -16.08
CA ASP A 106 19.96 -3.77 -16.75
C ASP A 106 18.51 -3.79 -16.24
N PHE A 107 18.25 -3.26 -15.05
CA PHE A 107 16.95 -3.14 -14.42
C PHE A 107 16.85 -1.84 -13.63
N VAL A 108 15.68 -1.20 -13.61
CA VAL A 108 15.41 -0.04 -12.74
C VAL A 108 14.57 -0.48 -11.56
N LEU A 109 15.20 -0.55 -10.39
CA LEU A 109 14.52 -0.80 -9.11
C LEU A 109 13.94 0.51 -8.56
N ASN A 110 12.63 0.59 -8.45
CA ASN A 110 11.94 1.68 -7.78
C ASN A 110 10.67 1.14 -7.09
N SER A 111 10.62 1.24 -5.77
CA SER A 111 9.51 0.72 -4.97
C SER A 111 8.13 1.34 -5.31
N LEU A 112 8.12 2.54 -5.86
CA LEU A 112 6.90 3.22 -6.34
C LEU A 112 6.62 2.95 -7.83
N GLY A 113 7.48 2.17 -8.50
CA GLY A 113 7.44 1.99 -9.95
C GLY A 113 7.90 3.23 -10.73
N LEU A 114 7.98 3.08 -12.04
CA LEU A 114 8.28 4.18 -12.96
C LEU A 114 7.03 5.03 -13.20
N GLN A 115 7.23 6.33 -13.37
CA GLN A 115 6.15 7.22 -13.82
C GLN A 115 5.71 6.86 -15.26
N ARG A 116 4.44 7.06 -15.57
CA ARG A 116 3.85 6.68 -16.86
C ARG A 116 4.53 7.34 -18.07
N GLY A 117 5.01 8.58 -17.93
CA GLY A 117 5.76 9.26 -18.98
C GLY A 117 7.04 8.52 -19.38
N PHE A 118 7.75 7.94 -18.41
CA PHE A 118 8.92 7.10 -18.68
C PHE A 118 8.55 5.77 -19.32
N GLN A 119 7.44 5.15 -18.93
CA GLN A 119 6.95 3.93 -19.56
C GLN A 119 6.74 4.14 -21.07
N GLU A 120 6.08 5.23 -21.46
CA GLU A 120 5.84 5.54 -22.88
C GLU A 120 7.12 5.83 -23.66
N GLN A 121 8.13 6.40 -23.02
CA GLN A 121 9.46 6.58 -23.59
C GLN A 121 10.18 5.25 -23.80
N LEU A 122 10.18 4.40 -22.76
CA LEU A 122 10.87 3.11 -22.76
C LEU A 122 10.24 2.08 -23.70
N LYS A 123 8.92 2.08 -23.87
CA LYS A 123 8.22 1.25 -24.88
C LYS A 123 8.71 1.48 -26.30
N LYS A 124 9.25 2.67 -26.61
CA LYS A 124 9.79 3.03 -27.92
C LYS A 124 11.29 2.77 -28.04
N THR A 125 11.95 2.36 -26.95
CA THR A 125 13.39 2.13 -26.92
C THR A 125 13.68 0.66 -27.23
N PRO A 126 14.51 0.36 -28.27
CA PRO A 126 14.87 -1.02 -28.59
C PRO A 126 15.49 -1.75 -27.39
N ASN A 127 15.29 -3.05 -27.32
CA ASN A 127 15.88 -3.93 -26.31
C ASN A 127 15.47 -3.64 -24.86
N ILE A 128 14.44 -2.83 -24.65
CA ILE A 128 13.86 -2.60 -23.33
C ILE A 128 12.43 -3.16 -23.30
N THR A 129 12.14 -3.92 -22.26
CA THR A 129 10.77 -4.37 -21.97
C THR A 129 10.25 -3.62 -20.74
N THR A 130 9.05 -3.06 -20.87
CA THR A 130 8.31 -2.51 -19.73
C THR A 130 7.21 -3.47 -19.33
N ILE A 131 7.04 -3.64 -18.05
CA ILE A 131 5.97 -4.46 -17.45
C ILE A 131 5.17 -3.62 -16.49
N GLU A 132 3.90 -3.98 -16.32
CA GLU A 132 2.99 -3.32 -15.41
C GLU A 132 2.28 -4.39 -14.59
N ASN A 133 2.39 -4.30 -13.27
CA ASN A 133 1.82 -5.23 -12.33
C ASN A 133 0.95 -4.51 -11.30
N SER A 134 0.03 -5.24 -10.67
CA SER A 134 -0.67 -4.73 -9.50
C SER A 134 0.26 -4.72 -8.29
N VAL A 135 0.16 -3.71 -7.45
CA VAL A 135 0.85 -3.66 -6.15
C VAL A 135 -0.01 -4.38 -5.10
N ASN A 136 0.63 -5.09 -4.19
CA ASN A 136 -0.03 -5.55 -2.96
C ASN A 136 0.13 -4.48 -1.90
N GLY A 137 -0.69 -3.47 -1.97
CA GLY A 137 -0.60 -2.29 -1.12
C GLY A 137 -1.78 -1.35 -1.30
N PHE A 138 -1.79 -0.30 -0.52
CA PHE A 138 -2.78 0.78 -0.62
C PHE A 138 -2.26 2.08 -0.01
N ARG A 139 -2.85 3.21 -0.44
CA ARG A 139 -2.72 4.51 0.22
C ARG A 139 -3.99 4.76 1.01
N TYR A 140 -3.85 5.35 2.19
CA TYR A 140 -4.94 5.53 3.11
C TYR A 140 -4.81 6.81 3.93
N MET A 141 -5.94 7.32 4.39
CA MET A 141 -6.05 8.33 5.41
C MET A 141 -6.36 7.66 6.75
N GLY A 142 -5.67 8.08 7.81
CA GLY A 142 -5.96 7.67 9.19
C GLY A 142 -6.22 8.88 10.07
N PHE A 143 -7.14 8.73 11.02
CA PHE A 143 -7.36 9.64 12.13
C PHE A 143 -6.81 9.07 13.43
N ASN A 144 -6.42 9.92 14.37
CA ASN A 144 -6.14 9.49 15.74
C ASN A 144 -7.47 9.24 16.48
N LEU A 145 -7.87 7.98 16.58
CA LEU A 145 -9.19 7.60 17.12
C LEU A 145 -9.31 7.85 18.63
N ALA A 146 -8.18 8.03 19.34
CA ALA A 146 -8.19 8.42 20.74
C ALA A 146 -8.48 9.90 20.96
N ARG A 147 -8.41 10.72 19.91
CA ARG A 147 -8.74 12.16 19.95
C ARG A 147 -10.18 12.41 19.52
N TYR A 148 -10.97 13.05 20.39
CA TYR A 148 -12.33 13.44 20.06
C TYR A 148 -12.34 14.57 19.01
N PRO A 149 -13.21 14.53 17.96
CA PRO A 149 -14.31 13.58 17.74
C PRO A 149 -13.95 12.42 16.79
N PHE A 150 -12.67 12.17 16.47
CA PHE A 150 -12.25 11.20 15.44
C PHE A 150 -12.61 9.74 15.79
N GLY A 151 -12.80 9.43 17.09
CA GLY A 151 -13.30 8.15 17.56
C GLY A 151 -14.76 7.87 17.19
N ILE A 152 -15.54 8.88 16.78
CA ILE A 152 -16.93 8.71 16.35
C ILE A 152 -16.93 8.06 14.96
N LYS A 153 -17.55 6.88 14.84
CA LYS A 153 -17.55 6.10 13.60
C LYS A 153 -18.22 6.85 12.44
N GLU A 154 -19.37 7.45 12.71
CA GLU A 154 -20.14 8.21 11.71
C GLU A 154 -19.37 9.42 11.17
N PHE A 155 -18.49 10.03 11.96
CA PHE A 155 -17.60 11.09 11.48
C PHE A 155 -16.67 10.54 10.39
N ARG A 156 -16.03 9.40 10.63
CA ARG A 156 -15.14 8.76 9.64
C ARG A 156 -15.89 8.29 8.40
N GLN A 157 -17.10 7.73 8.60
CA GLN A 157 -17.98 7.31 7.51
C GLN A 157 -18.42 8.50 6.64
N ALA A 158 -18.72 9.66 7.26
CA ALA A 158 -19.03 10.88 6.55
C ALA A 158 -17.83 11.37 5.72
N VAL A 159 -16.63 11.40 6.29
CA VAL A 159 -15.41 11.75 5.55
C VAL A 159 -15.16 10.76 4.40
N ALA A 160 -15.27 9.45 4.65
CA ALA A 160 -15.10 8.44 3.61
C ALA A 160 -16.09 8.57 2.45
N THR A 161 -17.33 8.99 2.75
CA THR A 161 -18.40 9.26 1.78
C THR A 161 -18.13 10.50 0.94
N LEU A 162 -17.54 11.55 1.54
CA LEU A 162 -17.17 12.78 0.83
C LEU A 162 -16.07 12.55 -0.21
N ILE A 163 -15.18 11.60 0.03
CA ILE A 163 -14.02 11.35 -0.83
C ILE A 163 -14.46 10.70 -2.14
N ASP A 164 -14.37 11.47 -3.23
CA ASP A 164 -14.61 10.97 -4.59
C ASP A 164 -13.32 10.38 -5.19
N ARG A 165 -13.09 9.11 -4.87
CA ARG A 165 -11.89 8.38 -5.32
C ARG A 165 -11.84 8.27 -6.83
N GLU A 166 -12.99 8.01 -7.46
CA GLU A 166 -13.11 7.85 -8.91
C GLU A 166 -12.83 9.18 -9.64
N TYR A 167 -13.34 10.30 -9.12
CA TYR A 167 -13.02 11.62 -9.66
C TYR A 167 -11.51 11.88 -9.66
N ILE A 168 -10.83 11.67 -8.51
CA ILE A 168 -9.39 11.88 -8.44
C ILE A 168 -8.65 10.93 -9.38
N THR A 169 -8.92 9.63 -9.32
CA THR A 169 -8.17 8.64 -10.10
C THR A 169 -8.40 8.77 -11.60
N GLN A 170 -9.64 9.03 -12.04
CA GLN A 170 -9.98 9.05 -13.46
C GLN A 170 -9.85 10.43 -14.09
N ARG A 171 -10.24 11.51 -13.37
CA ARG A 171 -10.26 12.87 -13.93
C ARG A 171 -8.98 13.64 -13.60
N VAL A 172 -8.58 13.65 -12.34
CA VAL A 172 -7.41 14.43 -11.90
C VAL A 172 -6.11 13.72 -12.27
N LEU A 173 -6.00 12.43 -11.98
CA LEU A 173 -4.81 11.61 -12.24
C LEU A 173 -4.85 10.85 -13.58
N GLN A 174 -5.90 11.05 -14.39
CA GLN A 174 -6.02 10.50 -15.76
C GLN A 174 -5.77 8.98 -15.83
N GLY A 175 -6.22 8.22 -14.83
CA GLY A 175 -6.09 6.76 -14.78
C GLY A 175 -4.69 6.25 -14.39
N VAL A 176 -3.80 7.11 -13.86
CA VAL A 176 -2.49 6.68 -13.32
C VAL A 176 -2.65 5.89 -12.02
N ALA A 177 -3.75 6.09 -11.30
CA ALA A 177 -4.11 5.38 -10.08
C ALA A 177 -5.50 4.76 -10.21
N PHE A 178 -5.83 3.79 -9.37
CA PHE A 178 -7.15 3.18 -9.29
C PHE A 178 -7.70 3.25 -7.86
N ALA A 179 -9.02 3.47 -7.76
CA ALA A 179 -9.71 3.60 -6.49
C ALA A 179 -9.70 2.27 -5.72
N GLN A 180 -9.47 2.36 -4.40
CA GLN A 180 -9.53 1.21 -3.50
C GLN A 180 -10.41 1.53 -2.28
N TYR A 181 -11.02 0.46 -1.71
CA TYR A 181 -11.93 0.56 -0.58
C TYR A 181 -11.65 -0.46 0.52
N SER A 182 -10.86 -1.50 0.22
CA SER A 182 -10.50 -2.56 1.15
C SER A 182 -9.03 -2.48 1.55
N VAL A 183 -8.72 -2.91 2.77
CA VAL A 183 -7.36 -3.07 3.30
C VAL A 183 -6.62 -4.28 2.70
N VAL A 184 -7.31 -5.10 1.93
CA VAL A 184 -6.71 -6.13 1.06
C VAL A 184 -6.92 -5.69 -0.38
N PRO A 185 -5.86 -5.49 -1.17
CA PRO A 185 -5.97 -5.03 -2.55
C PRO A 185 -6.60 -6.06 -3.49
N PRO A 186 -7.32 -5.63 -4.56
CA PRO A 186 -7.89 -6.54 -5.55
C PRO A 186 -6.87 -7.45 -6.24
N GLY A 187 -5.62 -7.00 -6.37
CA GLY A 187 -4.52 -7.80 -6.92
C GLY A 187 -4.20 -9.05 -6.10
N ASN A 188 -4.50 -9.04 -4.81
CA ASN A 188 -4.40 -10.20 -3.93
C ASN A 188 -5.70 -11.02 -3.94
N ALA A 189 -6.08 -11.50 -5.12
CA ALA A 189 -7.41 -12.00 -5.45
C ALA A 189 -7.96 -13.09 -4.51
N TYR A 190 -7.09 -13.99 -4.00
CA TYR A 190 -7.53 -15.05 -3.08
C TYR A 190 -8.08 -14.48 -1.75
N TRP A 191 -7.46 -13.44 -1.24
CA TRP A 191 -7.79 -12.83 0.05
C TRP A 191 -8.71 -11.61 -0.05
N PHE A 192 -8.91 -11.07 -1.25
CA PHE A 192 -9.72 -9.89 -1.47
C PHE A 192 -11.22 -10.18 -1.35
N ASN A 193 -11.88 -9.44 -0.46
CA ASN A 193 -13.34 -9.43 -0.36
C ASN A 193 -13.93 -8.27 -1.17
N SER A 194 -14.64 -8.57 -2.27
CA SER A 194 -15.29 -7.58 -3.13
C SER A 194 -16.57 -6.99 -2.52
N ASP A 195 -17.11 -7.63 -1.49
CA ASP A 195 -18.44 -7.32 -0.92
C ASP A 195 -18.34 -6.35 0.26
N VAL A 196 -17.14 -5.83 0.56
CA VAL A 196 -16.96 -4.81 1.59
C VAL A 196 -17.74 -3.53 1.24
N LYS A 197 -18.19 -2.82 2.26
CA LYS A 197 -18.88 -1.55 2.07
C LYS A 197 -17.98 -0.50 1.46
N MET A 198 -18.41 0.08 0.36
CA MET A 198 -17.69 1.09 -0.41
C MET A 198 -18.34 2.45 -0.24
N TRP A 199 -17.96 3.15 0.83
CA TRP A 199 -18.52 4.46 1.19
C TRP A 199 -18.38 5.48 0.06
N GLY A 200 -19.50 6.08 -0.34
CA GLY A 200 -19.58 7.09 -1.39
C GLY A 200 -19.45 6.59 -2.83
N LYS A 201 -19.20 5.29 -3.07
CA LYS A 201 -19.08 4.76 -4.44
C LYS A 201 -20.37 4.98 -5.23
N GLY A 202 -20.23 5.48 -6.46
CA GLY A 202 -21.37 5.72 -7.37
C GLY A 202 -22.19 6.99 -7.09
N LEU A 203 -21.89 7.72 -6.02
CA LEU A 203 -22.56 8.98 -5.72
C LEU A 203 -21.88 10.15 -6.44
N ASN A 204 -22.69 11.10 -6.95
CA ASN A 204 -22.18 12.37 -7.44
C ASN A 204 -21.83 13.32 -6.26
N ARG A 205 -21.30 14.49 -6.54
CA ARG A 205 -20.80 15.41 -5.49
C ARG A 205 -21.86 15.83 -4.50
N SER A 206 -23.04 16.23 -4.96
CA SER A 206 -24.14 16.67 -4.12
C SER A 206 -24.72 15.54 -3.28
N GLN A 207 -24.85 14.34 -3.84
CA GLN A 207 -25.29 13.15 -3.11
C GLN A 207 -24.34 12.76 -1.99
N ARG A 208 -23.00 12.86 -2.24
CA ARG A 208 -21.97 12.64 -1.20
C ARG A 208 -22.15 13.60 -0.03
N ILE A 209 -22.41 14.87 -0.30
CA ILE A 209 -22.66 15.88 0.75
C ILE A 209 -23.90 15.54 1.55
N VAL A 210 -25.02 15.20 0.87
CA VAL A 210 -26.27 14.82 1.56
C VAL A 210 -26.06 13.63 2.50
N GLU A 211 -25.41 12.56 2.02
CA GLU A 211 -25.19 11.37 2.84
C GLU A 211 -24.18 11.64 3.97
N ALA A 212 -23.13 12.42 3.73
CA ALA A 212 -22.17 12.80 4.78
C ALA A 212 -22.84 13.66 5.88
N VAL A 213 -23.69 14.63 5.50
CA VAL A 213 -24.46 15.45 6.44
C VAL A 213 -25.44 14.58 7.26
N LYS A 214 -26.09 13.62 6.62
CA LYS A 214 -27.00 12.68 7.30
C LYS A 214 -26.25 11.83 8.34
N LEU A 215 -25.07 11.29 7.99
CA LEU A 215 -24.22 10.53 8.91
C LEU A 215 -23.77 11.40 10.10
N LEU A 216 -23.31 12.62 9.85
CA LEU A 216 -22.90 13.52 10.92
C LEU A 216 -24.07 13.89 11.85
N LYS A 217 -25.26 14.18 11.29
CA LYS A 217 -26.46 14.46 12.09
C LYS A 217 -26.89 13.26 12.94
N SER A 218 -26.78 12.03 12.42
CA SER A 218 -27.15 10.83 13.19
C SER A 218 -26.25 10.63 14.42
N ALA A 219 -25.02 11.16 14.38
CA ALA A 219 -24.08 11.16 15.50
C ALA A 219 -24.18 12.43 16.38
N GLY A 220 -25.14 13.34 16.14
CA GLY A 220 -25.36 14.53 16.95
C GLY A 220 -24.55 15.77 16.52
N PHE A 221 -23.88 15.76 15.37
CA PHE A 221 -23.24 16.96 14.83
C PHE A 221 -24.27 17.94 14.26
N SER A 222 -23.95 19.23 14.33
CA SER A 222 -24.74 20.32 13.76
C SER A 222 -23.80 21.42 13.21
N TRP A 223 -24.32 22.49 12.66
CA TRP A 223 -23.54 23.55 12.05
C TRP A 223 -24.02 24.94 12.45
N GLU A 224 -23.12 25.91 12.50
CA GLU A 224 -23.50 27.33 12.49
C GLU A 224 -24.18 27.69 11.15
N VAL A 225 -23.67 27.13 10.05
CA VAL A 225 -24.22 27.24 8.71
C VAL A 225 -24.18 25.86 8.06
N GLU A 226 -25.34 25.22 7.93
CA GLU A 226 -25.46 23.92 7.31
C GLU A 226 -25.18 24.01 5.79
N PRO A 227 -24.44 23.04 5.19
CA PRO A 227 -24.24 23.01 3.74
C PRO A 227 -25.56 22.74 3.01
N GLN A 228 -25.76 23.37 1.86
CA GLN A 228 -26.92 23.20 1.01
C GLN A 228 -26.51 22.85 -0.41
N VAL A 229 -27.18 21.88 -1.01
CA VAL A 229 -26.92 21.40 -2.37
C VAL A 229 -28.20 21.30 -3.19
N ASP A 230 -28.07 21.45 -4.48
CA ASP A 230 -29.08 21.07 -5.48
C ASP A 230 -28.69 19.73 -6.06
N VAL A 231 -29.37 18.66 -5.66
CA VAL A 231 -29.06 17.28 -6.06
C VAL A 231 -29.36 17.02 -7.54
N GLU A 232 -30.39 17.67 -8.10
CA GLU A 232 -30.77 17.53 -9.50
C GLU A 232 -29.72 18.12 -10.45
N LYS A 233 -29.14 19.25 -10.06
CA LYS A 233 -28.10 19.95 -10.84
C LYS A 233 -26.68 19.61 -10.42
N ASP A 234 -26.50 18.71 -9.46
CA ASP A 234 -25.22 18.38 -8.82
C ASP A 234 -24.41 19.63 -8.45
N LYS A 235 -25.03 20.56 -7.74
CA LYS A 235 -24.44 21.87 -7.42
C LYS A 235 -24.45 22.16 -5.92
N VAL A 236 -23.32 22.63 -5.41
CA VAL A 236 -23.24 23.19 -4.04
C VAL A 236 -23.78 24.61 -4.07
N LEU A 237 -24.90 24.83 -3.36
CA LEU A 237 -25.54 26.15 -3.24
C LEU A 237 -24.93 26.97 -2.11
N LYS A 238 -24.57 26.31 -1.00
CA LYS A 238 -24.00 26.96 0.18
C LYS A 238 -23.01 26.02 0.85
N ARG A 239 -21.80 26.51 1.13
CA ARG A 239 -20.82 25.75 1.90
C ARG A 239 -21.18 25.74 3.38
N GLY A 240 -20.91 24.62 4.05
CA GLY A 240 -21.01 24.50 5.50
C GLY A 240 -19.99 25.34 6.22
N LYS A 241 -20.33 25.83 7.43
CA LYS A 241 -19.39 26.54 8.31
C LYS A 241 -19.65 26.17 9.76
N GLY A 242 -18.56 26.12 10.54
CA GLY A 242 -18.64 25.99 11.98
C GLY A 242 -19.33 24.70 12.38
N LEU A 243 -18.76 23.54 12.06
CA LEU A 243 -19.23 22.26 12.52
C LEU A 243 -19.23 22.23 14.05
N ILE A 244 -20.37 21.87 14.64
CA ILE A 244 -20.58 21.73 16.07
C ILE A 244 -20.60 20.24 16.39
N MET A 245 -19.76 19.83 17.33
CA MET A 245 -19.62 18.46 17.78
C MET A 245 -20.80 18.04 18.69
N PRO A 246 -21.02 16.72 18.90
CA PRO A 246 -22.11 16.24 19.76
C PRO A 246 -22.10 16.77 21.21
N ASP A 247 -20.95 17.22 21.72
CA ASP A 247 -20.81 17.88 23.03
C ASP A 247 -21.22 19.34 23.04
N GLY A 248 -21.73 19.86 21.91
CA GLY A 248 -22.20 21.25 21.73
C GLY A 248 -21.09 22.27 21.46
N LYS A 249 -19.83 21.83 21.40
CA LYS A 249 -18.71 22.74 21.10
C LYS A 249 -18.44 22.81 19.61
N LYS A 250 -17.99 23.98 19.17
CA LYS A 250 -17.48 24.13 17.80
C LYS A 250 -16.22 23.30 17.63
N MET A 251 -16.16 22.54 16.53
CA MET A 251 -14.98 21.72 16.22
C MET A 251 -13.76 22.63 16.00
N PRO A 252 -12.64 22.43 16.72
CA PRO A 252 -11.41 23.16 16.48
C PRO A 252 -10.79 22.76 15.14
N SER A 253 -9.96 23.64 14.56
CA SER A 253 -9.14 23.29 13.42
C SER A 253 -8.16 22.17 13.81
N PHE A 254 -7.92 21.26 12.88
CA PHE A 254 -7.00 20.15 13.07
C PHE A 254 -6.09 19.98 11.86
N GLU A 255 -4.91 19.41 12.09
CA GLU A 255 -3.92 19.15 11.05
C GLU A 255 -4.20 17.84 10.31
N PHE A 256 -4.19 17.90 9.00
CA PHE A 256 -4.14 16.73 8.13
C PHE A 256 -2.78 16.67 7.42
N MET A 257 -1.86 15.86 7.94
CA MET A 257 -0.53 15.68 7.37
C MET A 257 -0.62 14.90 6.06
N VAL A 258 -0.09 15.47 4.99
CA VAL A 258 0.03 14.83 3.68
C VAL A 258 1.49 14.87 3.23
N MET A 259 1.89 13.90 2.38
CA MET A 259 3.24 13.92 1.82
C MET A 259 3.47 15.17 1.00
N THR A 260 4.71 15.69 0.99
CA THR A 260 5.11 16.77 0.09
C THR A 260 4.97 16.33 -1.38
N ALA A 261 4.64 17.27 -2.27
CA ALA A 261 4.51 16.99 -3.70
C ALA A 261 5.81 16.46 -4.32
N GLY A 262 6.97 16.82 -3.77
CA GLY A 262 8.27 16.35 -4.22
C GLY A 262 8.52 14.87 -3.89
N TYR A 263 7.93 14.36 -2.81
CA TYR A 263 8.05 12.95 -2.41
C TYR A 263 6.99 12.07 -3.08
N ASP A 264 5.71 12.44 -2.98
CA ASP A 264 4.60 11.69 -3.60
C ASP A 264 3.50 12.65 -4.09
N PRO A 265 3.57 13.06 -5.37
CA PRO A 265 2.61 14.01 -5.94
C PRO A 265 1.18 13.48 -5.96
N LEU A 266 0.99 12.14 -6.02
CA LEU A 266 -0.35 11.55 -6.03
C LEU A 266 -1.01 11.65 -4.66
N ARG A 267 -0.28 11.28 -3.58
CA ARG A 267 -0.79 11.46 -2.20
C ARG A 267 -1.04 12.93 -1.88
N TYR A 268 -0.16 13.83 -2.32
CA TYR A 268 -0.36 15.27 -2.17
C TYR A 268 -1.66 15.74 -2.82
N THR A 269 -1.89 15.33 -4.07
CA THR A 269 -3.11 15.66 -4.82
C THR A 269 -4.37 15.11 -4.14
N PHE A 270 -4.34 13.87 -3.66
CA PHE A 270 -5.45 13.30 -2.89
C PHE A 270 -5.70 14.10 -1.61
N GLY A 271 -4.65 14.42 -0.85
CA GLY A 271 -4.75 15.18 0.39
C GLY A 271 -5.40 16.54 0.21
N LEU A 272 -5.01 17.30 -0.82
CA LEU A 272 -5.60 18.60 -1.13
C LEU A 272 -7.10 18.51 -1.45
N ASN A 273 -7.50 17.52 -2.26
CA ASN A 273 -8.90 17.32 -2.61
C ASN A 273 -9.72 16.91 -1.39
N ILE A 274 -9.21 15.98 -0.57
CA ILE A 274 -9.88 15.53 0.67
C ILE A 274 -10.08 16.73 1.62
N GLY A 275 -9.04 17.53 1.87
CA GLY A 275 -9.14 18.73 2.70
C GLY A 275 -10.19 19.71 2.18
N THR A 276 -10.20 19.96 0.87
CA THR A 276 -11.19 20.82 0.22
C THR A 276 -12.61 20.30 0.44
N TRP A 277 -12.85 19.01 0.29
CA TRP A 277 -14.17 18.41 0.47
C TRP A 277 -14.63 18.41 1.93
N MET A 278 -13.73 18.19 2.89
CA MET A 278 -14.05 18.35 4.31
C MET A 278 -14.44 19.80 4.65
N GLN A 279 -13.66 20.77 4.17
CA GLN A 279 -13.93 22.20 4.39
C GLN A 279 -15.24 22.66 3.73
N GLU A 280 -15.65 22.03 2.62
CA GLU A 280 -16.89 22.37 1.91
C GLU A 280 -18.14 22.12 2.74
N ILE A 281 -18.09 21.13 3.63
CA ILE A 281 -19.20 20.85 4.57
C ILE A 281 -18.95 21.41 5.98
N GLY A 282 -17.92 22.25 6.16
CA GLY A 282 -17.64 22.94 7.42
C GLY A 282 -16.77 22.18 8.41
N ILE A 283 -16.14 21.07 8.03
CA ILE A 283 -15.12 20.38 8.82
C ILE A 283 -13.82 21.20 8.74
N PRO A 284 -13.28 21.70 9.87
CA PRO A 284 -12.17 22.65 9.89
C PRO A 284 -10.80 21.96 9.76
N CYS A 285 -10.53 21.37 8.59
CA CYS A 285 -9.32 20.64 8.28
C CYS A 285 -8.27 21.58 7.66
N GLU A 286 -7.04 21.54 8.15
CA GLU A 286 -5.87 22.19 7.58
C GLU A 286 -4.94 21.15 6.97
N VAL A 287 -4.72 21.22 5.66
CA VAL A 287 -3.82 20.31 4.95
C VAL A 287 -2.38 20.79 5.10
N VAL A 288 -1.54 19.98 5.74
CA VAL A 288 -0.15 20.31 6.06
C VAL A 288 0.81 19.40 5.28
N PRO A 289 1.47 19.92 4.22
CA PRO A 289 2.52 19.15 3.54
C PRO A 289 3.67 18.85 4.51
N THR A 290 3.96 17.56 4.71
CA THR A 290 4.88 17.10 5.74
C THR A 290 5.86 16.09 5.15
N GLU A 291 7.12 16.18 5.55
CA GLU A 291 8.17 15.23 5.16
C GLU A 291 7.90 13.84 5.73
N PHE A 292 8.24 12.79 4.95
CA PHE A 292 7.91 11.40 5.27
C PHE A 292 8.37 10.98 6.68
N ASN A 293 9.62 11.26 7.04
CA ASN A 293 10.15 10.88 8.35
C ASN A 293 9.47 11.61 9.52
N VAL A 294 9.00 12.84 9.30
CA VAL A 294 8.25 13.60 10.31
C VAL A 294 6.87 12.97 10.52
N VAL A 295 6.19 12.57 9.43
CA VAL A 295 4.91 11.86 9.56
C VAL A 295 5.10 10.55 10.33
N LEU A 296 6.13 9.76 10.01
CA LEU A 296 6.41 8.51 10.72
C LEU A 296 6.65 8.75 12.21
N THR A 297 7.53 9.69 12.57
CA THR A 297 7.81 10.00 13.98
C THR A 297 6.55 10.42 14.72
N ARG A 298 5.75 11.34 14.17
CA ARG A 298 4.52 11.82 14.81
C ARG A 298 3.46 10.72 14.92
N THR A 299 3.36 9.82 13.94
CA THR A 299 2.44 8.67 14.03
C THR A 299 2.90 7.64 15.06
N ASP A 300 4.21 7.38 15.18
CA ASP A 300 4.79 6.49 16.20
C ASP A 300 4.58 7.04 17.62
N ASP A 301 4.74 8.36 17.80
CA ASP A 301 4.53 9.06 19.07
C ASP A 301 3.03 9.30 19.38
N ARG A 302 2.12 8.98 18.48
CA ARG A 302 0.67 9.27 18.56
C ARG A 302 0.35 10.78 18.65
N ASP A 303 1.27 11.64 18.20
CA ASP A 303 1.12 13.11 18.21
C ASP A 303 0.69 13.64 16.84
N TYR A 304 -0.56 13.35 16.47
CA TYR A 304 -1.17 13.79 15.21
C TYR A 304 -2.71 13.80 15.34
N ASP A 305 -3.38 14.50 14.42
CA ASP A 305 -4.84 14.47 14.27
C ASP A 305 -5.26 13.55 13.11
N ALA A 306 -4.73 13.82 11.91
CA ALA A 306 -4.95 13.00 10.72
C ALA A 306 -3.70 12.95 9.84
N PHE A 307 -3.54 11.85 9.09
CA PHE A 307 -2.41 11.65 8.18
C PHE A 307 -2.80 10.86 6.93
N LEU A 308 -1.97 10.96 5.90
CA LEU A 308 -2.06 10.17 4.68
C LEU A 308 -0.76 9.40 4.47
N LEU A 309 -0.84 8.07 4.56
CA LEU A 309 0.29 7.15 4.36
C LEU A 309 -0.04 6.06 3.34
N GLY A 310 0.81 5.07 3.22
CA GLY A 310 0.63 3.89 2.38
C GLY A 310 1.42 2.70 2.88
N TRP A 311 0.95 1.52 2.52
CA TRP A 311 1.58 0.25 2.85
C TRP A 311 1.92 -0.55 1.60
N SER A 312 3.04 -1.27 1.66
CA SER A 312 3.31 -2.45 0.84
C SER A 312 3.13 -3.67 1.72
N LEU A 313 2.43 -4.68 1.25
CA LEU A 313 1.91 -5.78 2.06
C LEU A 313 2.50 -7.13 1.67
N SER A 314 2.57 -8.05 2.64
CA SER A 314 2.80 -9.47 2.40
C SER A 314 1.63 -10.12 1.67
N LEU A 315 1.85 -11.25 1.01
CA LEU A 315 0.78 -11.99 0.32
C LEU A 315 -0.28 -12.52 1.30
N TYR A 316 0.15 -13.06 2.43
CA TYR A 316 -0.75 -13.44 3.52
C TYR A 316 -1.21 -12.19 4.26
N PRO A 317 -2.52 -11.98 4.50
CA PRO A 317 -3.04 -10.73 5.01
C PRO A 317 -2.98 -10.60 6.54
N ASP A 318 -1.88 -11.03 7.16
CA ASP A 318 -1.60 -10.90 8.59
C ASP A 318 -1.45 -9.45 9.06
N HIS A 319 -1.19 -8.53 8.10
CA HIS A 319 -1.17 -7.10 8.37
C HIS A 319 -2.48 -6.59 9.00
N MET A 320 -3.63 -7.24 8.75
CA MET A 320 -4.88 -6.85 9.40
C MET A 320 -4.81 -7.01 10.93
N HIS A 321 -4.13 -8.05 11.42
CA HIS A 321 -3.85 -8.17 12.86
C HIS A 321 -2.91 -7.06 13.34
N TRP A 322 -1.74 -6.92 12.69
CA TRP A 322 -0.72 -5.99 13.15
C TRP A 322 -1.16 -4.53 13.11
N PHE A 323 -1.95 -4.12 12.11
CA PHE A 323 -2.36 -2.73 11.95
C PHE A 323 -3.60 -2.35 12.76
N PHE A 324 -4.40 -3.32 13.24
CA PHE A 324 -5.70 -3.02 13.82
C PHE A 324 -5.99 -3.70 15.16
N HIS A 325 -5.19 -4.68 15.60
CA HIS A 325 -5.35 -5.28 16.91
C HIS A 325 -5.00 -4.29 18.02
N SER A 326 -5.80 -4.25 19.08
CA SER A 326 -5.66 -3.26 20.16
C SER A 326 -4.31 -3.34 20.90
N SER A 327 -3.67 -4.52 20.97
CA SER A 327 -2.32 -4.68 21.56
C SER A 327 -1.24 -3.88 20.83
N GLN A 328 -1.48 -3.50 19.58
CA GLN A 328 -0.58 -2.69 18.75
C GLN A 328 -0.88 -1.18 18.81
N ALA A 329 -1.89 -0.76 19.59
CA ALA A 329 -2.28 0.65 19.71
C ALA A 329 -1.30 1.54 20.50
N PRO A 330 -0.55 1.07 21.52
CA PRO A 330 0.45 1.88 22.21
C PRO A 330 1.50 2.45 21.25
N ALA A 331 2.14 3.55 21.66
CA ALA A 331 3.22 4.19 20.91
C ALA A 331 4.31 3.17 20.53
N GLY A 332 4.80 3.24 19.28
CA GLY A 332 5.73 2.27 18.70
C GLY A 332 5.09 0.99 18.17
N GLY A 333 3.80 0.74 18.40
CA GLY A 333 3.06 -0.36 17.76
C GLY A 333 2.52 0.01 16.37
N PHE A 334 2.15 -0.98 15.57
CA PHE A 334 1.72 -0.76 14.18
C PHE A 334 0.28 -0.22 14.03
N ASN A 335 -0.56 -0.33 15.08
CA ASN A 335 -1.91 0.25 15.06
C ASN A 335 -1.83 1.76 15.33
N ALA A 336 -1.33 2.49 14.35
CA ALA A 336 -1.09 3.92 14.48
C ALA A 336 -2.37 4.72 14.77
N THR A 337 -3.53 4.27 14.29
CA THR A 337 -4.82 4.94 14.51
C THR A 337 -5.43 4.70 15.89
N GLN A 338 -4.84 3.80 16.68
CA GLN A 338 -5.33 3.43 18.01
C GLN A 338 -6.76 2.86 17.99
N TYR A 339 -7.08 2.09 16.95
CA TYR A 339 -8.35 1.38 16.84
C TYR A 339 -8.47 0.33 17.93
N VAL A 340 -9.62 0.23 18.56
CA VAL A 340 -9.94 -0.75 19.59
C VAL A 340 -11.31 -1.36 19.32
N ASN A 341 -11.34 -2.66 19.06
CA ASN A 341 -12.57 -3.44 18.90
C ASN A 341 -12.33 -4.87 19.39
N PRO A 342 -12.87 -5.27 20.58
CA PRO A 342 -12.61 -6.59 21.15
C PRO A 342 -13.16 -7.77 20.30
N GLU A 343 -14.17 -7.56 19.45
CA GLU A 343 -14.65 -8.58 18.52
C GLU A 343 -13.62 -8.78 17.39
N PHE A 344 -13.07 -7.69 16.86
CA PHE A 344 -12.02 -7.73 15.86
C PHE A 344 -10.75 -8.38 16.41
N ASP A 345 -10.34 -8.06 17.65
CA ASP A 345 -9.15 -8.63 18.28
C ASP A 345 -9.25 -10.16 18.34
N LYS A 346 -10.34 -10.70 18.88
CA LYS A 346 -10.57 -12.15 18.94
C LYS A 346 -10.61 -12.81 17.57
N LEU A 347 -11.24 -12.14 16.57
CA LEU A 347 -11.30 -12.66 15.22
C LEU A 347 -9.93 -12.72 14.58
N SER A 348 -9.11 -11.67 14.74
CA SER A 348 -7.78 -11.58 14.17
C SER A 348 -6.79 -12.58 14.80
N GLU A 349 -6.87 -12.83 16.10
CA GLU A 349 -6.12 -13.89 16.79
C GLU A 349 -6.52 -15.27 16.25
N SER A 350 -7.83 -15.52 16.10
CA SER A 350 -8.35 -16.75 15.53
C SER A 350 -7.96 -16.95 14.07
N PHE A 351 -7.81 -15.87 13.30
CA PHE A 351 -7.33 -15.89 11.91
C PHE A 351 -5.85 -16.33 11.89
N LEU A 352 -4.98 -15.74 12.70
CA LEU A 352 -3.56 -16.12 12.74
C LEU A 352 -3.32 -17.56 13.17
N ALA A 353 -4.19 -18.10 14.03
CA ALA A 353 -4.10 -19.47 14.50
C ALA A 353 -4.72 -20.52 13.56
N GLU A 354 -5.36 -20.11 12.45
CA GLU A 354 -6.10 -21.01 11.56
C GLU A 354 -5.20 -21.65 10.50
N PRO A 355 -4.94 -22.97 10.53
CA PRO A 355 -4.11 -23.64 9.54
C PRO A 355 -4.85 -23.96 8.23
N ASP A 356 -6.19 -23.98 8.24
CA ASP A 356 -7.02 -24.22 7.06
C ASP A 356 -7.21 -22.93 6.27
N LEU A 357 -6.67 -22.85 5.06
CA LEU A 357 -6.72 -21.64 4.24
C LEU A 357 -8.14 -21.19 3.87
N VAL A 358 -9.09 -22.12 3.73
CA VAL A 358 -10.48 -21.77 3.41
C VAL A 358 -11.13 -21.08 4.62
N LYS A 359 -10.97 -21.66 5.81
CA LYS A 359 -11.47 -21.06 7.05
C LYS A 359 -10.75 -19.75 7.39
N ALA A 360 -9.43 -19.69 7.16
CA ALA A 360 -8.66 -18.45 7.31
C ALA A 360 -9.19 -17.35 6.37
N ARG A 361 -9.53 -17.71 5.12
CA ARG A 361 -10.13 -16.76 4.16
C ARG A 361 -11.49 -16.25 4.62
N GLU A 362 -12.36 -17.10 5.15
CA GLU A 362 -13.67 -16.68 5.70
C GLU A 362 -13.47 -15.66 6.83
N LYS A 363 -12.55 -15.92 7.74
CA LYS A 363 -12.20 -14.99 8.82
C LYS A 363 -11.62 -13.67 8.27
N ALA A 364 -10.71 -13.75 7.31
CA ALA A 364 -10.14 -12.58 6.65
C ALA A 364 -11.20 -11.72 5.94
N PHE A 365 -12.20 -12.34 5.34
CA PHE A 365 -13.34 -11.64 4.72
C PHE A 365 -14.16 -10.89 5.78
N ARG A 366 -14.47 -11.55 6.91
CA ARG A 366 -15.18 -10.90 8.01
C ARG A 366 -14.37 -9.75 8.62
N MET A 367 -13.06 -9.90 8.78
CA MET A 367 -12.18 -8.81 9.22
C MET A 367 -12.26 -7.60 8.27
N GLN A 368 -12.21 -7.82 6.95
CA GLN A 368 -12.33 -6.75 5.95
C GLN A 368 -13.68 -6.03 6.03
N GLU A 369 -14.77 -6.76 6.25
CA GLU A 369 -16.12 -6.16 6.45
C GLU A 369 -16.16 -5.25 7.66
N MET A 370 -15.63 -5.72 8.82
CA MET A 370 -15.57 -4.92 10.04
C MET A 370 -14.72 -3.66 9.84
N LEU A 371 -13.56 -3.77 9.21
CA LEU A 371 -12.66 -2.64 8.94
C LEU A 371 -13.26 -1.64 7.93
N ALA A 372 -14.03 -2.12 6.95
CA ALA A 372 -14.73 -1.26 6.01
C ALA A 372 -15.92 -0.52 6.64
N GLU A 373 -16.55 -1.10 7.67
CA GLU A 373 -17.63 -0.46 8.42
C GLU A 373 -17.09 0.53 9.46
N ASP A 374 -16.06 0.14 10.23
CA ASP A 374 -15.50 0.95 11.33
C ASP A 374 -14.52 2.03 10.86
N LEU A 375 -13.91 1.84 9.68
CA LEU A 375 -12.99 2.76 9.04
C LEU A 375 -11.85 3.27 9.95
N PRO A 376 -11.07 2.38 10.60
CA PRO A 376 -9.83 2.85 11.23
C PRO A 376 -8.86 3.40 10.17
N TYR A 377 -8.87 2.84 8.96
CA TYR A 377 -8.26 3.39 7.76
C TYR A 377 -9.35 3.71 6.72
N ILE A 378 -9.28 4.89 6.14
CA ILE A 378 -10.02 5.23 4.93
C ILE A 378 -9.10 4.93 3.76
N VAL A 379 -9.24 3.73 3.19
CA VAL A 379 -8.45 3.31 2.02
C VAL A 379 -8.84 4.14 0.81
N LEU A 380 -7.87 4.59 0.04
CA LEU A 380 -8.06 5.60 -1.01
C LEU A 380 -7.77 5.06 -2.42
N PHE A 381 -6.54 4.67 -2.66
CA PHE A 381 -6.09 4.28 -4.00
C PHE A 381 -4.81 3.45 -3.94
N ASP A 382 -4.47 2.88 -5.09
CA ASP A 382 -3.13 2.40 -5.39
C ASP A 382 -2.74 2.73 -6.83
N THR A 383 -1.49 2.47 -7.15
CA THR A 383 -0.92 2.69 -8.48
C THR A 383 -0.42 1.37 -9.06
N PRO A 384 -0.47 1.17 -10.38
CA PRO A 384 0.24 0.07 -10.97
C PRO A 384 1.75 0.24 -10.77
N LEU A 385 2.44 -0.87 -10.55
CA LEU A 385 3.89 -0.93 -10.50
C LEU A 385 4.43 -1.11 -11.93
N ILE A 386 5.06 -0.07 -12.43
CA ILE A 386 5.70 -0.08 -13.75
C ILE A 386 7.19 -0.36 -13.54
N GLU A 387 7.66 -1.45 -14.13
CA GLU A 387 9.05 -1.90 -14.10
C GLU A 387 9.63 -1.92 -15.51
N ALA A 388 10.96 -1.81 -15.62
CA ALA A 388 11.64 -1.87 -16.91
C ALA A 388 13.01 -2.52 -16.81
N TYR A 389 13.35 -3.33 -17.80
CA TYR A 389 14.62 -4.04 -17.88
C TYR A 389 15.12 -4.22 -19.32
N ARG A 390 16.42 -4.51 -19.45
CA ARG A 390 17.07 -4.84 -20.72
C ARG A 390 16.72 -6.27 -21.14
N SER A 391 15.77 -6.40 -22.05
CA SER A 391 15.31 -7.70 -22.54
C SER A 391 16.26 -8.41 -23.52
N ASP A 392 17.27 -7.71 -24.00
CA ASP A 392 18.40 -8.29 -24.75
C ASP A 392 19.44 -8.97 -23.85
N ARG A 393 19.49 -8.63 -22.55
CA ARG A 393 20.45 -9.15 -21.59
C ARG A 393 19.84 -10.06 -20.53
N LEU A 394 18.63 -9.75 -20.10
CA LEU A 394 17.97 -10.44 -19.00
C LEU A 394 16.79 -11.29 -19.47
N GLU A 395 16.63 -12.45 -18.85
CA GLU A 395 15.48 -13.33 -18.96
C GLU A 395 14.87 -13.55 -17.59
N TYR A 396 13.55 -13.37 -17.50
CA TYR A 396 12.76 -13.67 -16.31
C TYR A 396 11.78 -14.81 -16.59
N PRO A 397 11.65 -15.80 -15.69
CA PRO A 397 10.71 -16.90 -15.85
C PRO A 397 9.25 -16.46 -15.78
N PHE A 398 9.00 -15.28 -15.23
CA PHE A 398 7.69 -14.63 -15.12
C PHE A 398 7.83 -13.11 -15.15
N THR A 399 6.80 -12.42 -15.62
CA THR A 399 6.73 -10.95 -15.63
C THR A 399 5.42 -10.42 -15.06
N LYS A 400 4.40 -11.29 -14.92
CA LYS A 400 3.11 -10.95 -14.34
C LYS A 400 2.98 -11.57 -12.96
N VAL A 401 3.21 -10.76 -11.94
CA VAL A 401 3.18 -11.16 -10.54
C VAL A 401 2.79 -9.99 -9.65
N LEU A 402 2.03 -10.27 -8.60
CA LEU A 402 1.63 -9.25 -7.63
C LEU A 402 2.87 -8.60 -7.00
N SER A 403 2.86 -7.26 -6.93
CA SER A 403 4.00 -6.42 -6.49
C SER A 403 5.24 -6.47 -7.38
N GLY A 404 5.11 -7.02 -8.60
CA GLY A 404 6.19 -7.01 -9.60
C GLY A 404 7.35 -7.95 -9.31
N ILE A 405 8.24 -8.07 -10.26
CA ILE A 405 9.41 -8.96 -10.17
C ILE A 405 10.42 -8.46 -9.14
N GLN A 406 10.45 -7.16 -8.85
CA GLN A 406 11.36 -6.60 -7.84
C GLN A 406 11.03 -7.05 -6.40
N TYR A 407 9.76 -7.28 -6.07
CA TYR A 407 9.33 -7.74 -4.75
C TYR A 407 9.27 -9.26 -4.62
N PHE A 408 9.03 -9.95 -5.71
CA PHE A 408 8.93 -11.41 -5.73
C PHE A 408 10.30 -12.12 -5.72
N GLY A 409 11.40 -11.37 -5.73
CA GLY A 409 12.75 -11.93 -5.86
C GLY A 409 13.15 -12.23 -7.31
N GLY A 410 12.27 -11.97 -8.28
CA GLY A 410 12.54 -12.22 -9.69
C GLY A 410 13.81 -11.57 -10.20
N MET A 411 14.04 -10.31 -9.83
CA MET A 411 15.26 -9.59 -10.25
C MET A 411 16.54 -10.06 -9.55
N THR A 412 16.46 -10.85 -8.50
CA THR A 412 17.62 -11.29 -7.72
C THR A 412 17.84 -12.78 -7.77
N SER A 413 16.84 -13.60 -7.49
CA SER A 413 17.00 -15.04 -7.33
C SER A 413 16.62 -15.85 -8.56
N THR A 414 15.77 -15.31 -9.46
CA THR A 414 15.27 -16.08 -10.62
C THR A 414 15.73 -15.52 -11.97
N VAL A 415 16.34 -14.34 -12.02
CA VAL A 415 16.85 -13.73 -13.24
C VAL A 415 18.01 -14.53 -13.84
N LYS A 416 18.00 -14.66 -15.16
CA LYS A 416 19.09 -15.27 -15.93
C LYS A 416 19.66 -14.28 -16.94
N LEU A 417 20.94 -14.43 -17.28
CA LEU A 417 21.53 -13.74 -18.42
C LEU A 417 21.15 -14.50 -19.71
N LYS A 418 20.81 -13.74 -20.74
CA LYS A 418 20.68 -14.29 -22.09
C LYS A 418 22.06 -14.54 -22.67
N ASN A 419 22.21 -15.67 -23.34
CA ASN A 419 23.43 -16.05 -24.09
C ASN A 419 23.55 -15.20 -25.34
#